data_52e3f851e6e6db56e7382e0ddb590f94
#
_entry.id   52e3f851e6e6db56e7382e0ddb590f94
#
_cell.length_a   1.000
_cell.length_b   1.000
_cell.length_c   1.000
_cell.angle_alpha   90.00
_cell.angle_beta   90.00
_cell.angle_gamma   90.00
#
_symmetry.space_group_name_H-M   'P 1'
#
loop_
_entity.id
_entity.type
_entity.pdbx_description
1 polymer ?
#
loop_
_entity_poly.entity_id
_entity_poly.type
_entity_poly.pdbx_seq_one_letter_code
_entity_poly.pdbx_strand_id
1 'polypeptide(L)'
;MVWFILIPFTIKEILAKKNHIKENFFAIGIMGILSISTFNSVVYFALNFTQVINAVLMLAAIPPMIIIFSSLMKIEKTNIFQLSGLFLSIFGVATIISNANIQKIISLSFNKGDIWMLVCVLSWSLYSTLLKKNKFQLSQFSLIQIMVTVGLIFLVPQFLYEQSIGLDLKINKASILILAYVVIFPAIAAYYCWQKAIELIGPNRSSMFIQLMPLFSALMAIIIFKEKFQLFHFIGASFIISGIYLSNRKKQ
;
A
#
# COMPACT_ATOMS: atom_id res chain seq x y z
N MET A 1 -6.98 16.24 -8.57
CA MET A 1 -6.22 17.09 -7.66
C MET A 1 -4.72 16.78 -7.69
N VAL A 2 -4.25 15.58 -7.32
CA VAL A 2 -2.81 15.20 -7.38
C VAL A 2 -2.16 15.58 -8.71
N TRP A 3 -2.81 15.26 -9.82
CA TRP A 3 -2.35 15.54 -11.17
C TRP A 3 -2.04 17.02 -11.40
N PHE A 4 -2.92 17.92 -10.96
CA PHE A 4 -2.72 19.36 -11.10
C PHE A 4 -1.62 19.91 -10.19
N ILE A 5 -1.45 19.33 -8.99
CA ILE A 5 -0.41 19.75 -8.05
C ILE A 5 0.99 19.38 -8.55
N LEU A 6 1.13 18.18 -9.12
CA LEU A 6 2.44 17.68 -9.54
C LEU A 6 2.90 18.23 -10.91
N ILE A 7 1.99 18.60 -11.81
CA ILE A 7 2.32 19.00 -13.17
C ILE A 7 3.35 20.14 -13.27
N PRO A 8 3.26 21.23 -12.46
CA PRO A 8 4.24 22.32 -12.52
C PRO A 8 5.67 21.88 -12.21
N PHE A 9 5.83 20.86 -11.36
CA PHE A 9 7.12 20.33 -10.92
C PHE A 9 7.70 19.27 -11.87
N THR A 10 6.85 18.61 -12.65
CA THR A 10 7.23 17.39 -13.41
C THR A 10 7.22 17.60 -14.91
N ILE A 11 6.48 18.57 -15.45
CA ILE A 11 6.26 18.75 -16.89
C ILE A 11 7.56 18.92 -17.67
N LYS A 12 8.53 19.66 -17.15
CA LYS A 12 9.82 19.89 -17.81
C LYS A 12 10.58 18.57 -17.99
N GLU A 13 10.65 17.75 -16.93
CA GLU A 13 11.32 16.46 -16.97
C GLU A 13 10.59 15.47 -17.90
N ILE A 14 9.25 15.42 -17.83
CA ILE A 14 8.43 14.55 -18.68
C ILE A 14 8.63 14.88 -20.16
N LEU A 15 8.64 16.17 -20.52
CA LEU A 15 8.88 16.58 -21.90
C LEU A 15 10.31 16.29 -22.37
N ALA A 16 11.30 16.55 -21.50
CA ALA A 16 12.71 16.27 -21.81
C ALA A 16 12.98 14.76 -22.02
N LYS A 17 12.30 13.90 -21.26
CA LYS A 17 12.50 12.45 -21.28
C LYS A 17 11.39 11.68 -22.01
N LYS A 18 10.63 12.35 -22.90
CA LYS A 18 9.49 11.76 -23.60
C LYS A 18 9.79 10.46 -24.34
N ASN A 19 10.96 10.35 -24.97
CA ASN A 19 11.36 9.13 -25.69
C ASN A 19 11.59 7.96 -24.73
N HIS A 20 12.29 8.20 -23.64
CA HIS A 20 12.50 7.20 -22.58
C HIS A 20 11.17 6.75 -21.93
N ILE A 21 10.23 7.67 -21.75
CA ILE A 21 8.88 7.36 -21.24
C ILE A 21 8.13 6.47 -22.23
N LYS A 22 8.22 6.76 -23.56
CA LYS A 22 7.58 5.93 -24.60
C LYS A 22 8.14 4.51 -24.61
N GLU A 23 9.44 4.33 -24.52
CA GLU A 23 10.09 3.01 -24.45
C GLU A 23 9.63 2.19 -23.23
N ASN A 24 9.35 2.84 -22.12
CA ASN A 24 8.93 2.22 -20.87
C ASN A 24 7.42 2.34 -20.59
N PHE A 25 6.65 2.86 -21.55
CA PHE A 25 5.23 3.20 -21.35
C PHE A 25 4.39 2.03 -20.85
N PHE A 26 4.63 0.84 -21.39
CA PHE A 26 3.90 -0.35 -20.96
C PHE A 26 4.17 -0.71 -19.49
N ALA A 27 5.41 -0.66 -19.05
CA ALA A 27 5.78 -0.94 -17.66
C ALA A 27 5.21 0.12 -16.69
N ILE A 28 5.34 1.40 -17.04
CA ILE A 28 4.80 2.51 -16.24
C ILE A 28 3.27 2.44 -16.23
N GLY A 29 2.67 2.12 -17.37
CA GLY A 29 1.23 1.95 -17.53
C GLY A 29 0.65 0.87 -16.61
N ILE A 30 1.25 -0.32 -16.64
CA ILE A 30 0.86 -1.42 -15.72
C ILE A 30 0.99 -0.99 -14.26
N MET A 31 2.09 -0.33 -13.90
CA MET A 31 2.27 0.13 -12.51
C MET A 31 1.21 1.16 -12.12
N GLY A 32 0.83 2.08 -13.01
CA GLY A 32 -0.25 3.05 -12.80
C GLY A 32 -1.60 2.36 -12.60
N ILE A 33 -1.93 1.37 -13.45
CA ILE A 33 -3.15 0.57 -13.31
C ILE A 33 -3.16 -0.17 -11.97
N LEU A 34 -2.09 -0.87 -11.64
CA LEU A 34 -2.01 -1.69 -10.43
C LEU A 34 -2.11 -0.86 -9.15
N SER A 35 -1.36 0.26 -9.07
CA SER A 35 -1.23 1.03 -7.82
C SER A 35 -2.24 2.16 -7.69
N ILE A 36 -2.58 2.85 -8.78
CA ILE A 36 -3.49 4.01 -8.71
C ILE A 36 -4.94 3.58 -8.91
N SER A 37 -5.24 2.82 -9.97
CA SER A 37 -6.63 2.43 -10.25
C SER A 37 -7.04 1.22 -9.43
N THR A 38 -6.41 0.05 -9.66
CA THR A 38 -6.86 -1.22 -9.10
C THR A 38 -6.79 -1.20 -7.57
N PHE A 39 -5.62 -0.91 -6.99
CA PHE A 39 -5.46 -0.97 -5.55
C PHE A 39 -6.46 -0.06 -4.83
N ASN A 40 -6.53 1.23 -5.19
CA ASN A 40 -7.41 2.17 -4.50
C ASN A 40 -8.90 1.86 -4.70
N SER A 41 -9.35 1.64 -5.96
CA SER A 41 -10.76 1.33 -6.21
C SER A 41 -11.19 0.04 -5.52
N VAL A 42 -10.37 -1.01 -5.63
CA VAL A 42 -10.75 -2.33 -5.12
C VAL A 42 -10.72 -2.37 -3.59
N VAL A 43 -9.82 -1.64 -2.90
CA VAL A 43 -9.84 -1.53 -1.43
C VAL A 43 -11.18 -0.95 -0.95
N TYR A 44 -11.60 0.18 -1.52
CA TYR A 44 -12.86 0.80 -1.12
C TYR A 44 -14.08 -0.07 -1.48
N PHE A 45 -14.04 -0.72 -2.65
CA PHE A 45 -15.08 -1.65 -3.04
C PHE A 45 -15.17 -2.86 -2.10
N ALA A 46 -14.04 -3.45 -1.75
CA ALA A 46 -13.95 -4.60 -0.85
C ALA A 46 -14.55 -4.30 0.54
N LEU A 47 -14.30 -3.09 1.06
CA LEU A 47 -14.81 -2.66 2.38
C LEU A 47 -16.34 -2.60 2.47
N ASN A 48 -17.06 -2.62 1.35
CA ASN A 48 -18.53 -2.78 1.38
C ASN A 48 -18.98 -4.22 1.72
N PHE A 49 -18.08 -5.20 1.63
CA PHE A 49 -18.38 -6.62 1.80
C PHE A 49 -17.58 -7.28 2.93
N THR A 50 -16.55 -6.62 3.46
CA THR A 50 -15.72 -7.15 4.54
C THR A 50 -15.53 -6.14 5.66
N GLN A 51 -15.19 -6.63 6.85
CA GLN A 51 -14.87 -5.77 7.99
C GLN A 51 -13.45 -5.21 7.85
N VAL A 52 -13.24 -4.00 8.37
CA VAL A 52 -11.91 -3.34 8.37
C VAL A 52 -10.83 -4.25 8.96
N ILE A 53 -11.17 -5.02 10.00
CA ILE A 53 -10.24 -5.95 10.66
C ILE A 53 -9.74 -7.04 9.69
N ASN A 54 -10.65 -7.63 8.89
CA ASN A 54 -10.29 -8.61 7.87
C ASN A 54 -9.43 -7.96 6.77
N ALA A 55 -9.83 -6.76 6.32
CA ALA A 55 -9.08 -6.04 5.30
C ALA A 55 -7.63 -5.77 5.73
N VAL A 56 -7.41 -5.33 6.98
CA VAL A 56 -6.06 -5.09 7.52
C VAL A 56 -5.26 -6.39 7.64
N LEU A 57 -5.90 -7.50 8.07
CA LEU A 57 -5.26 -8.82 8.09
C LEU A 57 -4.84 -9.26 6.68
N MET A 58 -5.70 -9.05 5.69
CA MET A 58 -5.38 -9.38 4.29
C MET A 58 -4.21 -8.53 3.78
N LEU A 59 -4.17 -7.24 4.08
CA LEU A 59 -3.05 -6.36 3.70
C LEU A 59 -1.72 -6.78 4.35
N ALA A 60 -1.75 -7.45 5.52
CA ALA A 60 -0.56 -8.04 6.13
C ALA A 60 0.08 -9.17 5.27
N ALA A 61 -0.63 -9.66 4.24
CA ALA A 61 -0.10 -10.60 3.25
C ALA A 61 0.72 -9.90 2.14
N ILE A 62 0.80 -8.57 2.08
CA ILE A 62 1.60 -7.86 1.07
C ILE A 62 3.09 -8.21 1.16
N PRO A 63 3.76 -8.18 2.34
CA PRO A 63 5.17 -8.51 2.44
C PRO A 63 5.53 -9.92 1.94
N PRO A 64 4.84 -11.00 2.35
CA PRO A 64 5.11 -12.32 1.80
C PRO A 64 4.90 -12.38 0.27
N MET A 65 3.89 -11.72 -0.26
CA MET A 65 3.66 -11.69 -1.71
C MET A 65 4.75 -10.92 -2.46
N ILE A 66 5.25 -9.82 -1.90
CA ILE A 66 6.41 -9.09 -2.48
C ILE A 66 7.64 -9.99 -2.48
N ILE A 67 7.91 -10.74 -1.42
CA ILE A 67 9.02 -11.68 -1.35
C ILE A 67 8.88 -12.77 -2.43
N ILE A 68 7.69 -13.32 -2.60
CA ILE A 68 7.40 -14.31 -3.64
C ILE A 68 7.67 -13.74 -5.03
N PHE A 69 7.07 -12.59 -5.37
CA PHE A 69 7.25 -11.97 -6.68
C PHE A 69 8.71 -11.53 -6.92
N SER A 70 9.38 -10.96 -5.91
CA SER A 70 10.81 -10.62 -6.01
C SER A 70 11.68 -11.85 -6.31
N SER A 71 11.39 -12.97 -5.69
CA SER A 71 12.09 -14.23 -5.92
C SER A 71 11.80 -14.79 -7.32
N LEU A 72 10.53 -14.86 -7.72
CA LEU A 72 10.11 -15.33 -9.04
C LEU A 72 10.70 -14.49 -10.17
N MET A 73 10.74 -13.17 -9.99
CA MET A 73 11.32 -12.24 -10.96
C MET A 73 12.84 -12.09 -10.85
N LYS A 74 13.49 -12.82 -9.92
CA LYS A 74 14.95 -12.80 -9.68
C LYS A 74 15.48 -11.39 -9.36
N ILE A 75 14.71 -10.56 -8.65
CA ILE A 75 15.05 -9.18 -8.29
C ILE A 75 15.88 -9.14 -7.02
N GLU A 76 15.43 -9.85 -5.98
CA GLU A 76 16.14 -9.96 -4.71
C GLU A 76 16.14 -11.41 -4.23
N LYS A 77 17.27 -11.83 -3.66
CA LYS A 77 17.35 -13.12 -2.96
C LYS A 77 16.82 -12.94 -1.54
N THR A 78 15.89 -13.78 -1.16
CA THR A 78 15.38 -13.83 0.21
C THR A 78 16.35 -14.59 1.11
N ASN A 79 16.56 -14.10 2.32
CA ASN A 79 17.37 -14.78 3.32
C ASN A 79 16.51 -15.29 4.49
N ILE A 80 17.06 -16.18 5.31
CA ILE A 80 16.35 -16.78 6.44
C ILE A 80 15.93 -15.73 7.48
N PHE A 81 16.72 -14.66 7.68
CA PHE A 81 16.37 -13.57 8.60
C PHE A 81 15.13 -12.80 8.13
N GLN A 82 14.99 -12.60 6.81
CA GLN A 82 13.79 -11.97 6.24
C GLN A 82 12.55 -12.84 6.48
N LEU A 83 12.64 -14.14 6.26
CA LEU A 83 11.53 -15.07 6.51
C LEU A 83 11.18 -15.15 7.99
N SER A 84 12.16 -15.31 8.86
CA SER A 84 11.93 -15.36 10.31
C SER A 84 11.33 -14.06 10.83
N GLY A 85 11.84 -12.91 10.37
CA GLY A 85 11.31 -11.59 10.71
C GLY A 85 9.88 -11.39 10.20
N LEU A 86 9.58 -11.91 9.00
CA LEU A 86 8.22 -11.90 8.44
C LEU A 86 7.25 -12.68 9.33
N PHE A 87 7.56 -13.93 9.67
CA PHE A 87 6.69 -14.75 10.53
C PHE A 87 6.49 -14.09 11.89
N LEU A 88 7.55 -13.55 12.48
CA LEU A 88 7.49 -12.87 13.77
C LEU A 88 6.58 -11.64 13.71
N SER A 89 6.70 -10.82 12.67
CA SER A 89 5.85 -9.62 12.51
C SER A 89 4.39 -9.98 12.21
N ILE A 90 4.11 -11.02 11.41
CA ILE A 90 2.74 -11.51 11.17
C ILE A 90 2.10 -11.96 12.48
N PHE A 91 2.84 -12.68 13.35
CA PHE A 91 2.34 -13.06 14.66
C PHE A 91 1.99 -11.84 15.52
N GLY A 92 2.84 -10.81 15.51
CA GLY A 92 2.57 -9.55 16.19
C GLY A 92 1.33 -8.82 15.65
N VAL A 93 1.15 -8.79 14.33
CA VAL A 93 -0.06 -8.24 13.68
C VAL A 93 -1.30 -9.01 14.13
N ALA A 94 -1.26 -10.33 14.07
CA ALA A 94 -2.37 -11.19 14.51
C ALA A 94 -2.73 -10.94 15.98
N THR A 95 -1.73 -10.76 16.85
CA THR A 95 -1.91 -10.47 18.28
C THR A 95 -2.64 -9.14 18.50
N ILE A 96 -2.25 -8.06 17.79
CA ILE A 96 -2.91 -6.75 17.90
C ILE A 96 -4.34 -6.83 17.38
N ILE A 97 -4.54 -7.36 16.18
CA ILE A 97 -5.85 -7.36 15.50
C ILE A 97 -6.86 -8.23 16.24
N SER A 98 -6.42 -9.37 16.79
CA SER A 98 -7.30 -10.25 17.57
C SER A 98 -7.54 -9.80 19.00
N ASN A 99 -6.85 -8.78 19.50
CA ASN A 99 -6.78 -8.42 20.91
C ASN A 99 -6.29 -9.59 21.79
N ALA A 100 -5.32 -10.36 21.29
CA ALA A 100 -4.84 -11.62 21.86
C ALA A 100 -5.93 -12.69 22.10
N ASN A 101 -7.06 -12.59 21.42
CA ASN A 101 -8.16 -13.56 21.50
C ASN A 101 -8.19 -14.44 20.25
N ILE A 102 -7.72 -15.67 20.40
CA ILE A 102 -7.63 -16.63 19.28
C ILE A 102 -9.01 -16.95 18.68
N GLN A 103 -10.08 -16.90 19.51
CA GLN A 103 -11.44 -17.13 19.05
C GLN A 103 -11.85 -16.12 17.98
N LYS A 104 -11.39 -14.85 18.09
CA LYS A 104 -11.64 -13.85 17.05
C LYS A 104 -11.00 -14.20 15.71
N ILE A 105 -9.82 -14.83 15.71
CA ILE A 105 -9.16 -15.29 14.49
C ILE A 105 -9.91 -16.49 13.90
N ILE A 106 -10.30 -17.44 14.74
CA ILE A 106 -11.01 -18.65 14.31
C ILE A 106 -12.42 -18.32 13.79
N SER A 107 -13.09 -17.32 14.38
CA SER A 107 -14.42 -16.90 13.98
C SER A 107 -14.44 -15.99 12.74
N LEU A 108 -13.29 -15.62 12.17
CA LEU A 108 -13.23 -14.87 10.92
C LEU A 108 -13.81 -15.73 9.79
N SER A 109 -14.94 -15.29 9.25
CA SER A 109 -15.53 -15.91 8.07
C SER A 109 -14.97 -15.28 6.80
N PHE A 110 -14.49 -16.12 5.90
CA PHE A 110 -14.06 -15.68 4.58
C PHE A 110 -15.27 -15.23 3.75
N ASN A 111 -15.21 -14.03 3.19
CA ASN A 111 -16.33 -13.43 2.47
C ASN A 111 -15.90 -12.86 1.10
N LYS A 112 -16.86 -12.36 0.32
CA LYS A 112 -16.60 -11.80 -1.02
C LYS A 112 -15.61 -10.62 -0.98
N GLY A 113 -15.64 -9.81 0.07
CA GLY A 113 -14.70 -8.69 0.24
C GLY A 113 -13.27 -9.14 0.41
N ASP A 114 -13.04 -10.29 1.05
CA ASP A 114 -11.69 -10.82 1.25
C ASP A 114 -11.06 -11.28 -0.07
N ILE A 115 -11.88 -11.77 -1.03
CA ILE A 115 -11.41 -12.08 -2.40
C ILE A 115 -10.92 -10.79 -3.09
N TRP A 116 -11.68 -9.70 -2.97
CA TRP A 116 -11.26 -8.40 -3.51
C TRP A 116 -10.01 -7.85 -2.82
N MET A 117 -9.89 -8.06 -1.52
CA MET A 117 -8.66 -7.72 -0.78
C MET A 117 -7.44 -8.51 -1.27
N LEU A 118 -7.59 -9.79 -1.68
CA LEU A 118 -6.50 -10.52 -2.34
C LEU A 118 -6.07 -9.86 -3.64
N VAL A 119 -7.01 -9.35 -4.44
CA VAL A 119 -6.68 -8.57 -5.64
C VAL A 119 -5.84 -7.34 -5.28
N CYS A 120 -6.18 -6.63 -4.19
CA CYS A 120 -5.39 -5.50 -3.70
C CYS A 120 -3.97 -5.92 -3.31
N VAL A 121 -3.85 -7.02 -2.55
CA VAL A 121 -2.55 -7.58 -2.11
C VAL A 121 -1.67 -7.92 -3.31
N LEU A 122 -2.23 -8.63 -4.29
CA LEU A 122 -1.50 -9.01 -5.51
C LEU A 122 -1.10 -7.77 -6.32
N SER A 123 -2.01 -6.82 -6.47
CA SER A 123 -1.82 -5.59 -7.25
C SER A 123 -0.69 -4.74 -6.66
N TRP A 124 -0.75 -4.45 -5.35
CA TRP A 124 0.29 -3.66 -4.68
C TRP A 124 1.64 -4.36 -4.65
N SER A 125 1.64 -5.68 -4.43
CA SER A 125 2.86 -6.48 -4.39
C SER A 125 3.55 -6.54 -5.75
N LEU A 126 2.78 -6.73 -6.81
CA LEU A 126 3.30 -6.74 -8.18
C LEU A 126 3.84 -5.35 -8.59
N TYR A 127 3.08 -4.28 -8.31
CA TYR A 127 3.55 -2.90 -8.51
C TYR A 127 4.89 -2.65 -7.81
N SER A 128 4.99 -2.98 -6.52
CA SER A 128 6.19 -2.76 -5.73
C SER A 128 7.40 -3.51 -6.27
N THR A 129 7.18 -4.72 -6.77
CA THR A 129 8.22 -5.56 -7.37
C THR A 129 8.66 -5.01 -8.73
N LEU A 130 7.71 -4.61 -9.58
CA LEU A 130 7.98 -4.02 -10.89
C LEU A 130 8.73 -2.68 -10.77
N LEU A 131 8.44 -1.91 -9.75
CA LEU A 131 9.11 -0.64 -9.48
C LEU A 131 10.63 -0.82 -9.28
N LYS A 132 11.07 -1.91 -8.62
CA LYS A 132 12.49 -2.23 -8.46
C LYS A 132 13.11 -2.83 -9.71
N LYS A 133 12.33 -3.63 -10.44
CA LYS A 133 12.80 -4.29 -11.67
C LYS A 133 13.16 -3.27 -12.75
N ASN A 134 12.36 -2.24 -12.89
CA ASN A 134 12.51 -1.24 -13.93
C ASN A 134 13.23 -0.01 -13.36
N LYS A 135 14.43 0.24 -13.85
CA LYS A 135 15.20 1.43 -13.48
C LYS A 135 14.78 2.60 -14.37
N PHE A 136 13.71 3.26 -13.98
CA PHE A 136 13.28 4.49 -14.67
C PHE A 136 14.25 5.61 -14.33
N GLN A 137 14.77 6.28 -15.35
CA GLN A 137 15.60 7.49 -15.18
C GLN A 137 14.73 8.74 -14.97
N LEU A 138 13.71 8.62 -14.11
CA LEU A 138 12.74 9.65 -13.80
C LEU A 138 12.80 9.97 -12.31
N SER A 139 12.52 11.24 -11.97
CA SER A 139 12.28 11.59 -10.56
C SER A 139 11.03 10.88 -10.05
N GLN A 140 10.95 10.65 -8.74
CA GLN A 140 9.80 9.98 -8.12
C GLN A 140 8.49 10.73 -8.41
N PHE A 141 8.52 12.07 -8.38
CA PHE A 141 7.35 12.88 -8.69
C PHE A 141 6.90 12.73 -10.15
N SER A 142 7.84 12.70 -11.10
CA SER A 142 7.52 12.48 -12.52
C SER A 142 6.95 11.09 -12.77
N LEU A 143 7.48 10.07 -12.09
CA LEU A 143 6.95 8.72 -12.18
C LEU A 143 5.53 8.65 -11.60
N ILE A 144 5.28 9.24 -10.41
CA ILE A 144 3.93 9.34 -9.82
C ILE A 144 2.99 10.08 -10.78
N GLN A 145 3.42 11.19 -11.36
CA GLN A 145 2.61 11.97 -12.30
C GLN A 145 2.14 11.14 -13.50
N ILE A 146 3.03 10.37 -14.11
CA ILE A 146 2.68 9.54 -15.27
C ILE A 146 1.76 8.40 -14.84
N MET A 147 2.04 7.75 -13.70
CA MET A 147 1.19 6.69 -13.15
C MET A 147 -0.22 7.20 -12.82
N VAL A 148 -0.33 8.41 -12.25
CA VAL A 148 -1.62 9.06 -11.99
C VAL A 148 -2.34 9.37 -13.30
N THR A 149 -1.62 9.84 -14.33
CA THR A 149 -2.21 10.08 -15.65
C THR A 149 -2.84 8.82 -16.23
N VAL A 150 -2.11 7.70 -16.20
CA VAL A 150 -2.65 6.40 -16.65
C VAL A 150 -3.80 5.96 -15.76
N GLY A 151 -3.65 6.06 -14.44
CA GLY A 151 -4.70 5.67 -13.48
C GLY A 151 -6.00 6.42 -13.70
N LEU A 152 -5.96 7.72 -14.04
CA LEU A 152 -7.14 8.52 -14.31
C LEU A 152 -7.93 8.03 -15.52
N ILE A 153 -7.29 7.46 -16.55
CA ILE A 153 -7.97 6.88 -17.71
C ILE A 153 -8.98 5.79 -17.28
N PHE A 154 -8.67 5.04 -16.21
CA PHE A 154 -9.53 4.00 -15.68
C PHE A 154 -10.47 4.51 -14.58
N LEU A 155 -10.04 5.49 -13.77
CA LEU A 155 -10.84 6.03 -12.67
C LEU A 155 -11.94 6.98 -13.13
N VAL A 156 -11.71 7.76 -14.20
CA VAL A 156 -12.72 8.70 -14.73
C VAL A 156 -13.98 7.99 -15.20
N PRO A 157 -13.92 6.92 -16.01
CA PRO A 157 -15.11 6.15 -16.38
C PRO A 157 -15.87 5.57 -15.16
N GLN A 158 -15.14 5.07 -14.16
CA GLN A 158 -15.74 4.58 -12.92
C GLN A 158 -16.48 5.70 -12.18
N PHE A 159 -15.87 6.86 -12.04
CA PHE A 159 -16.49 8.02 -11.40
C PHE A 159 -17.75 8.49 -12.13
N LEU A 160 -17.71 8.54 -13.47
CA LEU A 160 -18.87 8.90 -14.29
C LEU A 160 -20.01 7.89 -14.14
N TYR A 161 -19.70 6.61 -14.08
CA TYR A 161 -20.66 5.56 -13.80
C TYR A 161 -21.31 5.71 -12.41
N GLU A 162 -20.51 5.94 -11.37
CA GLU A 162 -20.99 6.15 -10.00
C GLU A 162 -21.94 7.36 -9.91
N GLN A 163 -21.61 8.47 -10.59
CA GLN A 163 -22.52 9.60 -10.70
C GLN A 163 -23.84 9.26 -11.42
N SER A 164 -23.79 8.45 -12.49
CA SER A 164 -24.98 8.09 -13.25
C SER A 164 -26.00 7.27 -12.45
N ILE A 165 -25.54 6.57 -11.40
CA ILE A 165 -26.38 5.78 -10.49
C ILE A 165 -26.74 6.54 -9.19
N GLY A 166 -26.50 7.86 -9.13
CA GLY A 166 -26.90 8.73 -8.04
C GLY A 166 -25.96 8.75 -6.84
N LEU A 167 -24.71 8.31 -7.00
CA LEU A 167 -23.68 8.42 -5.97
C LEU A 167 -22.96 9.78 -6.10
N ASP A 168 -23.68 10.85 -5.77
CA ASP A 168 -23.16 12.20 -5.93
C ASP A 168 -22.14 12.59 -4.87
N LEU A 169 -21.08 13.26 -5.30
CA LEU A 169 -20.09 13.84 -4.40
C LEU A 169 -20.66 15.07 -3.70
N LYS A 170 -20.95 14.96 -2.39
CA LYS A 170 -21.37 16.11 -1.58
C LYS A 170 -20.18 16.97 -1.22
N ILE A 171 -20.03 18.12 -1.89
CA ILE A 171 -18.95 19.06 -1.61
C ILE A 171 -19.36 19.98 -0.45
N ASN A 172 -18.69 19.80 0.69
CA ASN A 172 -18.80 20.67 1.85
C ASN A 172 -17.40 20.97 2.42
N LYS A 173 -17.31 21.84 3.44
CA LYS A 173 -16.02 22.23 4.04
C LYS A 173 -15.24 21.02 4.59
N ALA A 174 -15.92 20.05 5.18
CA ALA A 174 -15.28 18.85 5.71
C ALA A 174 -14.73 17.97 4.59
N SER A 175 -15.50 17.73 3.51
CA SER A 175 -15.01 16.95 2.36
C SER A 175 -13.83 17.59 1.66
N ILE A 176 -13.77 18.93 1.57
CA ILE A 176 -12.61 19.65 1.01
C ILE A 176 -11.36 19.42 1.87
N LEU A 177 -11.46 19.51 3.20
CA LEU A 177 -10.34 19.26 4.11
C LEU A 177 -9.86 17.81 4.04
N ILE A 178 -10.79 16.86 3.99
CA ILE A 178 -10.47 15.42 3.82
C ILE A 178 -9.76 15.20 2.48
N LEU A 179 -10.26 15.77 1.39
CA LEU A 179 -9.64 15.68 0.07
C LEU A 179 -8.23 16.29 0.05
N ALA A 180 -8.04 17.46 0.68
CA ALA A 180 -6.71 18.06 0.80
C ALA A 180 -5.74 17.15 1.56
N TYR A 181 -6.17 16.59 2.69
CA TYR A 181 -5.39 15.61 3.44
C TYR A 181 -5.02 14.39 2.59
N VAL A 182 -6.01 13.78 1.92
CA VAL A 182 -5.81 12.56 1.10
C VAL A 182 -4.87 12.84 -0.08
N VAL A 183 -4.96 14.00 -0.70
CA VAL A 183 -4.08 14.38 -1.81
C VAL A 183 -2.63 14.53 -1.36
N ILE A 184 -2.39 15.21 -0.24
CA ILE A 184 -1.02 15.51 0.22
C ILE A 184 -0.38 14.27 0.85
N PHE A 185 -1.03 13.64 1.83
CA PHE A 185 -0.40 12.58 2.63
C PHE A 185 -0.47 11.20 1.97
N PRO A 186 -1.63 10.56 1.77
CA PRO A 186 -1.65 9.23 1.17
C PRO A 186 -1.28 9.20 -0.30
N ALA A 187 -1.68 10.21 -1.10
CA ALA A 187 -1.49 10.13 -2.55
C ALA A 187 -0.14 10.69 -3.04
N ILE A 188 0.42 11.72 -2.42
CA ILE A 188 1.73 12.25 -2.85
C ILE A 188 2.84 11.77 -1.93
N ALA A 189 2.76 12.10 -0.64
CA ALA A 189 3.86 11.82 0.30
C ALA A 189 4.09 10.31 0.50
N ALA A 190 3.03 9.52 0.70
CA ALA A 190 3.16 8.08 0.91
C ALA A 190 3.70 7.37 -0.34
N TYR A 191 3.22 7.71 -1.54
CA TYR A 191 3.76 7.14 -2.78
C TYR A 191 5.22 7.53 -3.01
N TYR A 192 5.58 8.79 -2.76
CA TYR A 192 6.97 9.23 -2.83
C TYR A 192 7.86 8.46 -1.87
N CYS A 193 7.47 8.39 -0.59
CA CYS A 193 8.23 7.65 0.43
C CYS A 193 8.33 6.16 0.10
N TRP A 194 7.25 5.55 -0.39
CA TRP A 194 7.23 4.16 -0.80
C TRP A 194 8.18 3.87 -1.96
N GLN A 195 8.10 4.68 -3.02
CA GLN A 195 9.00 4.54 -4.18
C GLN A 195 10.45 4.75 -3.76
N LYS A 196 10.72 5.76 -2.92
CA LYS A 196 12.07 6.05 -2.43
C LYS A 196 12.60 4.95 -1.53
N ALA A 197 11.78 4.36 -0.67
CA ALA A 197 12.15 3.22 0.16
C ALA A 197 12.53 2.01 -0.72
N ILE A 198 11.72 1.67 -1.74
CA ILE A 198 12.04 0.58 -2.66
C ILE A 198 13.33 0.85 -3.43
N GLU A 199 13.58 2.08 -3.86
CA GLU A 199 14.82 2.46 -4.51
C GLU A 199 16.03 2.20 -3.60
N LEU A 200 15.97 2.66 -2.34
CA LEU A 200 17.08 2.65 -1.40
C LEU A 200 17.35 1.27 -0.79
N ILE A 201 16.34 0.59 -0.28
CA ILE A 201 16.48 -0.65 0.51
C ILE A 201 15.85 -1.88 -0.13
N GLY A 202 15.19 -1.71 -1.29
CA GLY A 202 14.53 -2.78 -2.04
C GLY A 202 13.13 -3.13 -1.54
N PRO A 203 12.34 -3.87 -2.37
CA PRO A 203 10.94 -4.16 -2.08
C PRO A 203 10.76 -5.10 -0.88
N ASN A 204 11.63 -6.13 -0.72
CA ASN A 204 11.51 -7.08 0.39
C ASN A 204 11.61 -6.38 1.76
N ARG A 205 12.61 -5.51 1.92
CA ARG A 205 12.81 -4.78 3.19
C ARG A 205 11.78 -3.69 3.39
N SER A 206 11.44 -2.94 2.34
CA SER A 206 10.44 -1.88 2.41
C SER A 206 9.07 -2.43 2.80
N SER A 207 8.69 -3.60 2.30
CA SER A 207 7.39 -4.20 2.57
C SER A 207 7.18 -4.55 4.05
N MET A 208 8.23 -4.86 4.78
CA MET A 208 8.12 -5.20 6.20
C MET A 208 7.57 -4.03 7.04
N PHE A 209 7.77 -2.78 6.60
CA PHE A 209 7.22 -1.61 7.30
C PHE A 209 5.69 -1.49 7.18
N ILE A 210 5.05 -2.20 6.23
CA ILE A 210 3.58 -2.29 6.16
C ILE A 210 3.01 -2.92 7.43
N GLN A 211 3.75 -3.83 8.07
CA GLN A 211 3.35 -4.47 9.33
C GLN A 211 3.24 -3.48 10.51
N LEU A 212 3.71 -2.24 10.35
CA LEU A 212 3.48 -1.18 11.34
C LEU A 212 2.05 -0.61 11.29
N MET A 213 1.27 -0.85 10.22
CA MET A 213 -0.08 -0.30 10.09
C MET A 213 -0.98 -0.64 11.29
N PRO A 214 -1.10 -1.92 11.75
CA PRO A 214 -1.91 -2.24 12.92
C PRO A 214 -1.41 -1.57 14.20
N LEU A 215 -0.09 -1.40 14.34
CA LEU A 215 0.51 -0.73 15.49
C LEU A 215 0.11 0.76 15.53
N PHE A 216 0.24 1.46 14.41
CA PHE A 216 -0.19 2.86 14.31
C PHE A 216 -1.70 3.01 14.48
N SER A 217 -2.50 2.06 13.93
CA SER A 217 -3.95 2.06 14.12
C SER A 217 -4.32 1.91 15.60
N ALA A 218 -3.66 1.00 16.32
CA ALA A 218 -3.88 0.82 17.76
C ALA A 218 -3.46 2.06 18.56
N LEU A 219 -2.32 2.68 18.23
CA LEU A 219 -1.89 3.94 18.87
C LEU A 219 -2.90 5.07 18.65
N MET A 220 -3.42 5.21 17.42
CA MET A 220 -4.45 6.20 17.13
C MET A 220 -5.76 5.91 17.87
N ALA A 221 -6.16 4.66 18.01
CA ALA A 221 -7.33 4.26 18.79
C ALA A 221 -7.18 4.66 20.26
N ILE A 222 -6.02 4.44 20.87
CA ILE A 222 -5.72 4.84 22.24
C ILE A 222 -5.74 6.36 22.39
N ILE A 223 -5.12 7.11 21.48
CA ILE A 223 -4.98 8.57 21.58
C ILE A 223 -6.30 9.28 21.27
N ILE A 224 -6.99 8.91 20.18
CA ILE A 224 -8.17 9.63 19.66
C ILE A 224 -9.44 9.15 20.35
N PHE A 225 -9.62 7.82 20.47
CA PHE A 225 -10.83 7.22 21.04
C PHE A 225 -10.69 6.91 22.54
N LYS A 226 -9.53 7.23 23.15
CA LYS A 226 -9.23 7.01 24.56
C LYS A 226 -9.41 5.54 25.00
N GLU A 227 -9.12 4.62 24.08
CA GLU A 227 -9.13 3.19 24.40
C GLU A 227 -8.04 2.87 25.43
N LYS A 228 -8.31 1.89 26.28
CA LYS A 228 -7.34 1.48 27.31
C LYS A 228 -6.18 0.74 26.67
N PHE A 229 -4.95 1.16 27.01
CA PHE A 229 -3.76 0.39 26.66
C PHE A 229 -3.80 -0.97 27.36
N GLN A 230 -3.62 -2.05 26.60
CA GLN A 230 -3.67 -3.42 27.12
C GLN A 230 -2.38 -4.17 26.79
N LEU A 231 -2.12 -5.26 27.52
CA LEU A 231 -0.89 -6.05 27.38
C LEU A 231 -0.66 -6.57 25.95
N PHE A 232 -1.72 -6.91 25.22
CA PHE A 232 -1.58 -7.38 23.84
C PHE A 232 -1.06 -6.32 22.87
N HIS A 233 -1.29 -5.03 23.12
CA HIS A 233 -0.69 -3.96 22.34
C HIS A 233 0.84 -3.97 22.49
N PHE A 234 1.34 -4.13 23.72
CA PHE A 234 2.77 -4.20 24.00
C PHE A 234 3.42 -5.45 23.40
N ILE A 235 2.80 -6.61 23.60
CA ILE A 235 3.31 -7.89 23.06
C ILE A 235 3.33 -7.85 21.53
N GLY A 236 2.23 -7.46 20.89
CA GLY A 236 2.15 -7.37 19.43
C GLY A 236 3.13 -6.37 18.84
N ALA A 237 3.27 -5.18 19.47
CA ALA A 237 4.27 -4.18 19.07
C ALA A 237 5.70 -4.73 19.15
N SER A 238 6.03 -5.43 20.23
CA SER A 238 7.34 -6.05 20.42
C SER A 238 7.66 -7.07 19.33
N PHE A 239 6.70 -7.91 18.96
CA PHE A 239 6.86 -8.88 17.87
C PHE A 239 7.01 -8.20 16.50
N ILE A 240 6.20 -7.18 16.21
CA ILE A 240 6.29 -6.44 14.94
C ILE A 240 7.67 -5.76 14.81
N ILE A 241 8.08 -5.01 15.82
CA ILE A 241 9.36 -4.27 15.81
C ILE A 241 10.54 -5.24 15.71
N SER A 242 10.54 -6.30 16.51
CA SER A 242 11.59 -7.33 16.47
C SER A 242 11.63 -8.05 15.12
N GLY A 243 10.45 -8.33 14.53
CA GLY A 243 10.34 -8.93 13.20
C GLY A 243 10.90 -8.04 12.09
N ILE A 244 10.56 -6.75 12.11
CA ILE A 244 11.11 -5.75 11.17
C ILE A 244 12.63 -5.63 11.35
N TYR A 245 13.10 -5.53 12.58
CA TYR A 245 14.55 -5.46 12.87
C TYR A 245 15.30 -6.68 12.33
N LEU A 246 14.78 -7.88 12.63
CA LEU A 246 15.38 -9.14 12.16
C LEU A 246 15.40 -9.23 10.64
N SER A 247 14.30 -8.89 9.97
CA SER A 247 14.18 -8.89 8.52
C SER A 247 15.15 -7.92 7.82
N ASN A 248 15.48 -6.80 8.47
CA ASN A 248 16.39 -5.80 7.92
C ASN A 248 17.87 -6.08 8.20
N ARG A 249 18.19 -7.11 9.00
CA ARG A 249 19.58 -7.50 9.29
C ARG A 249 20.30 -7.95 8.03
N LYS A 250 21.46 -7.37 7.77
CA LYS A 250 22.32 -7.81 6.66
C LYS A 250 22.90 -9.19 7.01
N LYS A 251 22.95 -10.09 6.02
CA LYS A 251 23.82 -11.26 6.12
C LYS A 251 25.26 -10.73 6.06
N GLN A 252 26.01 -10.91 7.13
CA GLN A 252 27.47 -10.77 7.10
C GLN A 252 28.07 -11.82 6.20
#